data_d1e9d2aaaa86521cd2cce77ba449e580
#
_entry.id   d1e9d2aaaa86521cd2cce77ba449e580
#
_cell.length_a   1.000
_cell.length_b   1.000
_cell.length_c   1.000
_cell.angle_alpha   90.00
_cell.angle_beta   90.00
_cell.angle_gamma   90.00
#
_symmetry.space_group_name_H-M   'P 1'
#
loop_
_entity.id
_entity.type
_entity.pdbx_description
1 polymer ?
#
loop_
_entity_poly.entity_id
_entity_poly.type
_entity_poly.pdbx_seq_one_letter_code
_entity_poly.pdbx_strand_id
1 'polypeptide(L)'
;MNIKPIRNEQDYQSALKELETIFHAELDSEEGKKAEILSILIEDYENKHYPIEKPLEVDYSFDYLFDLVKNANQLEGEVTLAEKGLKLTEEVGELAAELLKITGYKYTKDTKEEALQKSLLESVDTMIMIFGIMLHLGFTKQQIVEMTESQVNKWLNYIK
;
A
#
# COMPACT_ATOMS: atom_id res chain seq x y z
N MET A 1 27.19 -4.54 -39.58
CA MET A 1 25.96 -4.44 -38.79
C MET A 1 25.24 -3.13 -39.11
N ASN A 2 24.00 -3.15 -39.61
CA ASN A 2 23.25 -1.94 -39.98
C ASN A 2 21.99 -1.86 -39.12
N ILE A 3 22.08 -1.14 -38.01
CA ILE A 3 20.95 -0.92 -37.08
C ILE A 3 20.48 0.51 -37.24
N LYS A 4 19.16 0.68 -37.41
CA LYS A 4 18.54 2.01 -37.56
C LYS A 4 17.98 2.47 -36.23
N PRO A 5 18.05 3.78 -35.91
CA PRO A 5 17.35 4.34 -34.75
C PRO A 5 15.82 4.16 -34.89
N ILE A 6 15.15 3.88 -33.81
CA ILE A 6 13.68 3.81 -33.73
C ILE A 6 13.13 5.23 -33.50
N ARG A 7 12.41 5.78 -34.49
CA ARG A 7 11.92 7.17 -34.47
C ARG A 7 10.39 7.31 -34.45
N ASN A 8 9.71 6.23 -34.81
CA ASN A 8 8.25 6.18 -34.94
C ASN A 8 7.76 4.74 -34.73
N GLU A 9 6.45 4.57 -34.68
CA GLU A 9 5.79 3.28 -34.47
C GLU A 9 6.16 2.24 -35.55
N GLN A 10 6.33 2.68 -36.77
CA GLN A 10 6.67 1.75 -37.86
C GLN A 10 8.11 1.20 -37.74
N ASP A 11 9.06 2.05 -37.29
CA ASP A 11 10.42 1.63 -36.99
C ASP A 11 10.42 0.66 -35.80
N TYR A 12 9.63 0.96 -34.77
CA TYR A 12 9.46 0.12 -33.56
C TYR A 12 8.94 -1.28 -33.92
N GLN A 13 7.86 -1.36 -34.66
CA GLN A 13 7.28 -2.64 -35.10
C GLN A 13 8.24 -3.43 -35.97
N SER A 14 9.06 -2.75 -36.76
CA SER A 14 10.11 -3.41 -37.60
C SER A 14 11.24 -3.94 -36.73
N ALA A 15 11.66 -3.20 -35.71
CA ALA A 15 12.69 -3.60 -34.75
C ALA A 15 12.24 -4.81 -33.90
N LEU A 16 10.98 -4.83 -33.46
CA LEU A 16 10.40 -5.98 -32.73
C LEU A 16 10.44 -7.26 -33.57
N LYS A 17 9.98 -7.17 -34.82
CA LYS A 17 10.00 -8.33 -35.74
C LYS A 17 11.43 -8.84 -36.01
N GLU A 18 12.38 -7.92 -36.14
CA GLU A 18 13.77 -8.28 -36.35
C GLU A 18 14.37 -8.94 -35.11
N LEU A 19 14.11 -8.39 -33.92
CA LEU A 19 14.53 -8.97 -32.66
C LEU A 19 13.95 -10.38 -32.46
N GLU A 20 12.67 -10.58 -32.75
CA GLU A 20 12.02 -11.90 -32.67
C GLU A 20 12.75 -12.98 -33.48
N THR A 21 13.24 -12.63 -34.65
CA THR A 21 13.98 -13.62 -35.54
C THR A 21 15.33 -14.01 -34.98
N ILE A 22 16.00 -13.14 -34.21
CA ILE A 22 17.36 -13.34 -33.70
C ILE A 22 17.42 -13.49 -32.18
N PHE A 23 16.27 -13.55 -31.50
CA PHE A 23 16.16 -13.55 -30.03
C PHE A 23 16.92 -14.71 -29.37
N HIS A 24 17.03 -15.85 -30.04
CA HIS A 24 17.72 -17.04 -29.55
C HIS A 24 19.18 -17.17 -30.05
N ALA A 25 19.74 -16.13 -30.68
CA ALA A 25 21.11 -16.17 -31.15
C ALA A 25 22.12 -16.23 -29.98
N GLU A 26 23.26 -16.86 -30.17
CA GLU A 26 24.33 -16.90 -29.16
C GLU A 26 24.87 -15.49 -28.92
N LEU A 27 25.09 -15.14 -27.65
CA LEU A 27 25.45 -13.77 -27.19
C LEU A 27 26.69 -13.20 -27.92
N ASP A 28 27.70 -14.03 -28.18
CA ASP A 28 28.95 -13.60 -28.84
C ASP A 28 28.87 -13.58 -30.36
N SER A 29 27.76 -14.04 -30.94
CA SER A 29 27.54 -14.01 -32.38
C SER A 29 27.21 -12.58 -32.87
N GLU A 30 27.34 -12.34 -34.17
CA GLU A 30 26.93 -11.07 -34.80
C GLU A 30 25.43 -10.82 -34.64
N GLU A 31 24.60 -11.87 -34.62
CA GLU A 31 23.16 -11.81 -34.40
C GLU A 31 22.84 -11.54 -32.93
N GLY A 32 23.58 -12.16 -32.01
CA GLY A 32 23.42 -11.90 -30.57
C GLY A 32 23.74 -10.46 -30.20
N LYS A 33 24.86 -9.92 -30.68
CA LYS A 33 25.22 -8.49 -30.51
C LYS A 33 24.19 -7.55 -31.12
N LYS A 34 23.59 -7.96 -32.24
CA LYS A 34 22.51 -7.20 -32.88
C LYS A 34 21.23 -7.22 -32.03
N ALA A 35 20.88 -8.37 -31.46
CA ALA A 35 19.73 -8.51 -30.55
C ALA A 35 19.87 -7.63 -29.31
N GLU A 36 21.06 -7.56 -28.71
CA GLU A 36 21.35 -6.72 -27.56
C GLU A 36 21.12 -5.23 -27.87
N ILE A 37 21.64 -4.74 -29.01
CA ILE A 37 21.44 -3.33 -29.39
C ILE A 37 19.99 -3.04 -29.73
N LEU A 38 19.30 -3.94 -30.43
CA LEU A 38 17.88 -3.78 -30.73
C LEU A 38 17.04 -3.73 -29.46
N SER A 39 17.33 -4.57 -28.47
CA SER A 39 16.62 -4.56 -27.16
C SER A 39 16.78 -3.21 -26.46
N ILE A 40 17.98 -2.64 -26.44
CA ILE A 40 18.22 -1.32 -25.83
C ILE A 40 17.44 -0.22 -26.55
N LEU A 41 17.40 -0.24 -27.88
CA LEU A 41 16.68 0.77 -28.67
C LEU A 41 15.16 0.64 -28.52
N ILE A 42 14.65 -0.59 -28.42
CA ILE A 42 13.24 -0.89 -28.17
C ILE A 42 12.86 -0.41 -26.78
N GLU A 43 13.63 -0.75 -25.75
CA GLU A 43 13.40 -0.31 -24.37
C GLU A 43 13.39 1.23 -24.25
N ASP A 44 14.32 1.93 -24.90
CA ASP A 44 14.35 3.40 -24.91
C ASP A 44 13.10 4.00 -25.57
N TYR A 45 12.62 3.39 -26.65
CA TYR A 45 11.40 3.80 -27.34
C TYR A 45 10.15 3.54 -26.47
N GLU A 46 10.04 2.34 -25.85
CA GLU A 46 8.95 1.93 -24.98
C GLU A 46 8.86 2.83 -23.75
N ASN A 47 9.98 3.12 -23.11
CA ASN A 47 10.03 4.02 -21.94
C ASN A 47 9.52 5.44 -22.25
N LYS A 48 9.67 5.89 -23.50
CA LYS A 48 9.21 7.22 -23.96
C LYS A 48 7.76 7.25 -24.41
N HIS A 49 7.30 6.18 -25.08
CA HIS A 49 6.01 6.16 -25.76
C HIS A 49 4.96 5.29 -25.05
N TYR A 50 5.40 4.31 -24.25
CA TYR A 50 4.58 3.38 -23.49
C TYR A 50 5.10 3.27 -22.04
N PRO A 51 5.23 4.40 -21.31
CA PRO A 51 5.72 4.33 -19.95
C PRO A 51 4.82 3.39 -19.14
N ILE A 52 5.38 2.31 -18.63
CA ILE A 52 4.72 1.50 -17.62
C ILE A 52 4.57 2.39 -16.41
N GLU A 53 3.34 2.77 -16.07
CA GLU A 53 3.08 3.40 -14.80
C GLU A 53 3.65 2.50 -13.71
N LYS A 54 4.67 2.99 -13.00
CA LYS A 54 5.19 2.26 -11.85
C LYS A 54 3.99 1.94 -10.96
N PRO A 55 3.82 0.69 -10.51
CA PRO A 55 2.83 0.39 -9.50
C PRO A 55 3.00 1.44 -8.41
N LEU A 56 1.91 2.09 -7.99
CA LEU A 56 1.95 2.99 -6.86
C LEU A 56 2.68 2.24 -5.74
N GLU A 57 3.90 2.67 -5.43
CA GLU A 57 4.58 2.18 -4.23
C GLU A 57 3.68 2.58 -3.07
N VAL A 58 2.92 1.61 -2.56
CA VAL A 58 2.07 1.85 -1.40
C VAL A 58 3.02 2.13 -0.24
N ASP A 59 2.96 3.35 0.25
CA ASP A 59 3.71 3.73 1.45
C ASP A 59 3.02 3.09 2.67
N TYR A 60 3.63 2.04 3.21
CA TYR A 60 3.15 1.37 4.42
C TYR A 60 3.69 2.02 5.70
N SER A 61 4.27 3.22 5.61
CA SER A 61 4.81 3.91 6.77
C SER A 61 3.70 4.41 7.71
N PHE A 62 4.05 4.56 8.97
CA PHE A 62 3.18 5.23 9.95
C PHE A 62 2.87 6.67 9.53
N ASP A 63 3.82 7.34 8.87
CA ASP A 63 3.67 8.70 8.38
C ASP A 63 2.54 8.81 7.37
N TYR A 64 2.49 7.89 6.42
CA TYR A 64 1.41 7.83 5.44
C TYR A 64 0.03 7.61 6.10
N LEU A 65 -0.07 6.63 7.01
CA LEU A 65 -1.32 6.34 7.72
C LEU A 65 -1.77 7.52 8.56
N PHE A 66 -0.83 8.18 9.27
CA PHE A 66 -1.14 9.35 10.09
C PHE A 66 -1.68 10.50 9.24
N ASP A 67 -1.03 10.80 8.11
CA ASP A 67 -1.45 11.88 7.22
C ASP A 67 -2.79 11.55 6.54
N LEU A 68 -3.05 10.28 6.21
CA LEU A 68 -4.32 9.83 5.67
C LEU A 68 -5.48 10.11 6.65
N VAL A 69 -5.34 9.69 7.91
CA VAL A 69 -6.36 9.94 8.96
C VAL A 69 -6.50 11.44 9.25
N LYS A 70 -5.40 12.19 9.25
CA LYS A 70 -5.41 13.64 9.45
C LYS A 70 -6.20 14.35 8.35
N ASN A 71 -5.98 13.98 7.09
CA ASN A 71 -6.71 14.55 5.96
C ASN A 71 -8.21 14.22 6.04
N ALA A 72 -8.56 12.98 6.37
CA ALA A 72 -9.95 12.58 6.57
C ALA A 72 -10.63 13.39 7.69
N ASN A 73 -9.98 13.55 8.82
CA ASN A 73 -10.51 14.38 9.94
C ASN A 73 -10.75 15.84 9.54
N GLN A 74 -9.94 16.42 8.67
CA GLN A 74 -10.15 17.80 8.19
C GLN A 74 -11.38 17.93 7.28
N LEU A 75 -11.79 16.83 6.61
CA LEU A 75 -12.95 16.80 5.72
C LEU A 75 -14.25 16.43 6.45
N GLU A 76 -14.17 15.91 7.66
CA GLU A 76 -15.32 15.39 8.42
C GLU A 76 -16.30 16.49 8.88
N GLY A 77 -15.90 17.76 8.83
CA GLY A 77 -16.71 18.88 9.29
C GLY A 77 -16.68 19.07 10.82
N GLU A 78 -17.70 19.75 11.37
CA GLU A 78 -17.78 20.06 12.80
C GLU A 78 -18.32 18.85 13.59
N VAL A 79 -17.44 17.92 13.95
CA VAL A 79 -17.76 16.80 14.85
C VAL A 79 -17.16 17.08 16.24
N THR A 80 -17.99 17.01 17.27
CA THR A 80 -17.55 17.27 18.64
C THR A 80 -16.72 16.11 19.20
N LEU A 81 -15.88 16.40 20.21
CA LEU A 81 -15.12 15.37 20.91
C LEU A 81 -16.04 14.32 21.58
N ALA A 82 -17.23 14.73 22.05
CA ALA A 82 -18.21 13.81 22.64
C ALA A 82 -18.75 12.83 21.58
N GLU A 83 -19.08 13.30 20.39
CA GLU A 83 -19.53 12.44 19.28
C GLU A 83 -18.42 11.46 18.84
N LYS A 84 -17.18 11.92 18.76
CA LYS A 84 -16.03 11.02 18.50
C LYS A 84 -15.87 9.95 19.60
N GLY A 85 -16.05 10.31 20.85
CA GLY A 85 -16.01 9.35 21.96
C GLY A 85 -17.14 8.31 21.90
N LEU A 86 -18.36 8.74 21.54
CA LEU A 86 -19.49 7.82 21.34
C LEU A 86 -19.23 6.88 20.14
N LYS A 87 -18.73 7.41 19.03
CA LYS A 87 -18.38 6.58 17.86
C LYS A 87 -17.29 5.58 18.18
N LEU A 88 -16.24 5.98 18.92
CA LEU A 88 -15.22 5.03 19.38
C LEU A 88 -15.84 3.89 20.22
N THR A 89 -16.84 4.18 21.07
CA THR A 89 -17.49 3.15 21.88
C THR A 89 -18.25 2.14 20.99
N GLU A 90 -18.87 2.62 19.92
CA GLU A 90 -19.51 1.78 18.91
C GLU A 90 -18.51 0.85 18.24
N GLU A 91 -17.39 1.38 17.68
CA GLU A 91 -16.36 0.59 17.00
C GLU A 91 -15.71 -0.47 17.92
N VAL A 92 -15.43 -0.10 19.17
CA VAL A 92 -14.93 -1.06 20.17
C VAL A 92 -15.95 -2.17 20.44
N GLY A 93 -17.24 -1.84 20.46
CA GLY A 93 -18.31 -2.82 20.62
C GLY A 93 -18.41 -3.79 19.43
N GLU A 94 -18.27 -3.28 18.21
CA GLU A 94 -18.27 -4.06 16.98
C GLU A 94 -17.05 -4.98 16.90
N LEU A 95 -15.85 -4.48 17.21
CA LEU A 95 -14.64 -5.29 17.32
C LEU A 95 -14.81 -6.41 18.38
N ALA A 96 -15.33 -6.09 19.56
CA ALA A 96 -15.58 -7.09 20.60
C ALA A 96 -16.55 -8.17 20.13
N ALA A 97 -17.58 -7.80 19.36
CA ALA A 97 -18.52 -8.75 18.79
C ALA A 97 -17.88 -9.72 17.79
N GLU A 98 -16.97 -9.25 16.95
CA GLU A 98 -16.23 -10.10 16.02
C GLU A 98 -15.25 -11.04 16.75
N LEU A 99 -14.53 -10.55 17.77
CA LEU A 99 -13.65 -11.37 18.59
C LEU A 99 -14.40 -12.48 19.32
N LEU A 100 -15.64 -12.22 19.80
CA LEU A 100 -16.49 -13.22 20.42
C LEU A 100 -16.94 -14.32 19.45
N LYS A 101 -17.10 -13.99 18.13
CA LYS A 101 -17.36 -14.97 17.09
C LYS A 101 -16.15 -15.88 16.85
N ILE A 102 -14.95 -15.28 16.73
CA ILE A 102 -13.69 -16.01 16.50
C ILE A 102 -13.41 -17.00 17.66
N THR A 103 -13.69 -16.60 18.90
CA THR A 103 -13.48 -17.42 20.08
C THR A 103 -14.59 -18.44 20.35
N GLY A 104 -15.66 -18.45 19.53
CA GLY A 104 -16.81 -19.34 19.67
C GLY A 104 -17.78 -18.98 20.78
N TYR A 105 -17.59 -17.85 21.46
CA TYR A 105 -18.53 -17.34 22.49
C TYR A 105 -19.85 -16.87 21.90
N LYS A 106 -19.79 -16.32 20.68
CA LYS A 106 -20.98 -15.87 19.94
C LYS A 106 -21.18 -16.72 18.70
N TYR A 107 -22.40 -17.22 18.52
CA TYR A 107 -22.75 -17.96 17.31
C TYR A 107 -22.62 -17.07 16.08
N THR A 108 -22.03 -17.60 15.02
CA THR A 108 -21.96 -16.99 13.69
C THR A 108 -22.10 -18.06 12.61
N LYS A 109 -22.55 -17.65 11.43
CA LYS A 109 -22.48 -18.45 10.19
C LYS A 109 -21.22 -18.17 9.39
N ASP A 110 -20.44 -17.17 9.79
CA ASP A 110 -19.21 -16.79 9.13
C ASP A 110 -18.18 -17.93 9.25
N THR A 111 -17.41 -18.13 8.21
CA THR A 111 -16.21 -18.96 8.29
C THR A 111 -15.18 -18.26 9.20
N LYS A 112 -14.18 -19.01 9.65
CA LYS A 112 -13.10 -18.41 10.45
C LYS A 112 -12.37 -17.29 9.70
N GLU A 113 -12.22 -17.43 8.39
CA GLU A 113 -11.56 -16.48 7.52
C GLU A 113 -12.37 -15.19 7.39
N GLU A 114 -13.68 -15.30 7.19
CA GLU A 114 -14.60 -14.14 7.18
C GLU A 114 -14.62 -13.42 8.52
N ALA A 115 -14.66 -14.12 9.62
CA ALA A 115 -14.61 -13.54 10.96
C ALA A 115 -13.28 -12.79 11.22
N LEU A 116 -12.14 -13.32 10.76
CA LEU A 116 -10.85 -12.65 10.84
C LEU A 116 -10.81 -11.37 9.99
N GLN A 117 -11.35 -11.40 8.76
CA GLN A 117 -11.43 -10.21 7.91
C GLN A 117 -12.31 -9.12 8.54
N LYS A 118 -13.45 -9.48 9.11
CA LYS A 118 -14.32 -8.55 9.82
C LYS A 118 -13.63 -7.96 11.05
N SER A 119 -12.93 -8.80 11.84
CA SER A 119 -12.19 -8.30 13.01
C SER A 119 -11.06 -7.34 12.63
N LEU A 120 -10.41 -7.53 11.48
CA LEU A 120 -9.42 -6.59 10.96
C LEU A 120 -10.07 -5.26 10.60
N LEU A 121 -11.24 -5.27 9.94
CA LEU A 121 -12.00 -4.08 9.61
C LEU A 121 -12.31 -3.27 10.87
N GLU A 122 -12.97 -3.87 11.86
CA GLU A 122 -13.35 -3.21 13.12
C GLU A 122 -12.11 -2.74 13.92
N SER A 123 -10.98 -3.46 13.82
CA SER A 123 -9.72 -3.02 14.45
C SER A 123 -9.19 -1.74 13.79
N VAL A 124 -9.27 -1.65 12.47
CA VAL A 124 -8.85 -0.46 11.72
C VAL A 124 -9.77 0.71 12.03
N ASP A 125 -11.10 0.50 12.06
CA ASP A 125 -12.07 1.56 12.38
C ASP A 125 -11.86 2.09 13.81
N THR A 126 -11.65 1.19 14.79
CA THR A 126 -11.25 1.57 16.16
C THR A 126 -9.97 2.41 16.17
N MET A 127 -8.94 2.00 15.41
CA MET A 127 -7.66 2.72 15.31
C MET A 127 -7.84 4.11 14.70
N ILE A 128 -8.62 4.23 13.63
CA ILE A 128 -8.93 5.51 12.97
C ILE A 128 -9.62 6.46 13.97
N MET A 129 -10.57 5.96 14.75
CA MET A 129 -11.28 6.78 15.76
C MET A 129 -10.33 7.26 16.86
N ILE A 130 -9.42 6.40 17.35
CA ILE A 130 -8.41 6.79 18.35
C ILE A 130 -7.49 7.88 17.81
N PHE A 131 -6.94 7.71 16.60
CA PHE A 131 -6.12 8.74 15.95
C PHE A 131 -6.90 10.03 15.70
N GLY A 132 -8.16 9.92 15.26
CA GLY A 132 -9.04 11.05 15.06
C GLY A 132 -9.25 11.88 16.33
N ILE A 133 -9.43 11.22 17.49
CA ILE A 133 -9.54 11.87 18.80
C ILE A 133 -8.22 12.56 19.18
N MET A 134 -7.08 11.88 19.00
CA MET A 134 -5.76 12.46 19.31
C MET A 134 -5.49 13.72 18.48
N LEU A 135 -5.82 13.70 17.19
CA LEU A 135 -5.71 14.85 16.30
C LEU A 135 -6.66 15.98 16.68
N HIS A 136 -7.89 15.66 17.05
CA HIS A 136 -8.88 16.65 17.52
C HIS A 136 -8.39 17.36 18.79
N LEU A 137 -7.68 16.65 19.67
CA LEU A 137 -7.06 17.20 20.89
C LEU A 137 -5.76 17.95 20.60
N GLY A 138 -5.30 18.00 19.34
CA GLY A 138 -4.12 18.75 18.92
C GLY A 138 -2.79 18.03 19.16
N PHE A 139 -2.79 16.72 19.45
CA PHE A 139 -1.55 15.97 19.58
C PHE A 139 -0.81 15.85 18.25
N THR A 140 0.51 16.07 18.33
CA THR A 140 1.39 15.90 17.17
C THR A 140 1.82 14.43 16.99
N LYS A 141 2.19 14.07 15.77
CA LYS A 141 2.75 12.76 15.46
C LYS A 141 3.91 12.39 16.39
N GLN A 142 4.82 13.34 16.64
CA GLN A 142 5.96 13.13 17.53
C GLN A 142 5.50 12.76 18.94
N GLN A 143 4.56 13.49 19.53
CA GLN A 143 4.02 13.21 20.87
C GLN A 143 3.36 11.81 20.93
N ILE A 144 2.65 11.41 19.88
CA ILE A 144 2.01 10.10 19.81
C ILE A 144 3.08 9.00 19.79
N VAL A 145 4.11 9.14 18.95
CA VAL A 145 5.21 8.16 18.84
C VAL A 145 5.97 8.05 20.16
N GLU A 146 6.42 9.16 20.74
CA GLU A 146 7.15 9.19 22.02
C GLU A 146 6.36 8.56 23.15
N MET A 147 5.05 8.87 23.25
CA MET A 147 4.19 8.29 24.27
C MET A 147 3.96 6.79 24.04
N THR A 148 3.79 6.36 22.77
CA THR A 148 3.65 4.94 22.43
C THR A 148 4.90 4.17 22.82
N GLU A 149 6.09 4.67 22.49
CA GLU A 149 7.36 4.05 22.86
C GLU A 149 7.48 3.92 24.39
N SER A 150 7.16 4.98 25.11
CA SER A 150 7.15 4.99 26.59
C SER A 150 6.22 3.92 27.17
N GLN A 151 5.00 3.78 26.65
CA GLN A 151 4.04 2.81 27.16
C GLN A 151 4.43 1.36 26.79
N VAL A 152 4.95 1.14 25.58
CA VAL A 152 5.45 -0.17 25.15
C VAL A 152 6.64 -0.60 26.03
N ASN A 153 7.58 0.30 26.31
CA ASN A 153 8.72 0.01 27.20
C ASN A 153 8.28 -0.34 28.62
N LYS A 154 7.27 0.37 29.16
CA LYS A 154 6.66 -0.01 30.44
C LYS A 154 6.10 -1.43 30.40
N TRP A 155 5.32 -1.73 29.37
CA TRP A 155 4.73 -3.06 29.21
C TRP A 155 5.77 -4.15 29.10
N LEU A 156 6.80 -3.95 28.27
CA LEU A 156 7.92 -4.89 28.15
C LEU A 156 8.66 -5.15 29.47
N ASN A 157 8.76 -4.16 30.36
CA ASN A 157 9.33 -4.35 31.67
C ASN A 157 8.41 -5.12 32.63
N TYR A 158 7.12 -5.15 32.37
CA TYR A 158 6.13 -5.86 33.18
C TYR A 158 6.04 -7.35 32.88
N ILE A 159 6.37 -7.76 31.63
CA ILE A 159 6.32 -9.15 31.16
C ILE A 159 7.66 -9.89 31.26
N LYS A 160 8.73 -9.21 31.74
CA LYS A 160 10.02 -9.81 32.09
C LYS A 160 10.03 -10.22 33.56
#